data_16145524aa3972d5c75ca3595753fd35
#
_entry.id   16145524aa3972d5c75ca3595753fd35
#
_cell.length_a   1.000
_cell.length_b   1.000
_cell.length_c   1.000
_cell.angle_alpha   90.00
_cell.angle_beta   90.00
_cell.angle_gamma   90.00
#
_symmetry.space_group_name_H-M   'P 1'
#
loop_
_entity.id
_entity.type
_entity.pdbx_description
1 polymer ?
#
loop_
_entity_poly.entity_id
_entity_poly.type
_entity_poly.pdbx_seq_one_letter_code
_entity_poly.pdbx_strand_id
1 'polypeptide(L)'
;MTERSVIRVADVMERDYEIVDGVATVAEALAILGERNTHFLIVAKRHERDEFGIVMVADIAKHVLARNRSPERTNVYEIMSKPVLSVQPEMDIRYCARLFHRFGISTAPVIEGGEIKGIVAYDQLVLKGLARQP
;
A
#
# COMPACT_ATOMS: atom_id res chain seq x y z
N MET A 1 5.97 -5.01 37.16
CA MET A 1 5.44 -4.33 35.97
C MET A 1 5.79 -5.12 34.72
N THR A 2 4.83 -5.33 33.90
CA THR A 2 5.06 -6.08 32.68
C THR A 2 5.41 -5.12 31.54
N GLU A 3 6.51 -5.38 30.88
CA GLU A 3 6.86 -4.59 29.71
C GLU A 3 5.89 -4.88 28.57
N ARG A 4 5.52 -3.84 27.83
CA ARG A 4 4.76 -4.03 26.62
C ARG A 4 5.61 -4.73 25.59
N SER A 5 5.04 -5.77 25.01
CA SER A 5 5.68 -6.42 23.88
C SER A 5 5.74 -5.44 22.70
N VAL A 6 6.89 -5.40 22.06
CA VAL A 6 7.04 -4.64 20.83
C VAL A 6 6.37 -5.42 19.71
N ILE A 7 5.43 -4.77 19.05
CA ILE A 7 4.82 -5.34 17.85
C ILE A 7 5.47 -4.66 16.66
N ARG A 8 5.94 -5.47 15.73
CA ARG A 8 6.65 -4.97 14.56
C ARG A 8 5.76 -4.99 13.33
N VAL A 9 6.11 -4.19 12.35
CA VAL A 9 5.38 -4.14 11.08
C VAL A 9 5.23 -5.54 10.49
N ALA A 10 6.28 -6.37 10.57
CA ALA A 10 6.22 -7.74 10.06
C ALA A 10 5.11 -8.58 10.70
N ASP A 11 4.75 -8.27 11.95
CA ASP A 11 3.73 -9.03 12.68
C ASP A 11 2.30 -8.71 12.21
N VAL A 12 2.11 -7.57 11.57
CA VAL A 12 0.76 -7.08 11.23
C VAL A 12 0.57 -6.83 9.73
N MET A 13 1.64 -6.70 8.95
CA MET A 13 1.54 -6.37 7.53
C MET A 13 0.73 -7.39 6.76
N GLU A 14 0.11 -6.94 5.67
CA GLU A 14 -0.59 -7.81 4.74
C GLU A 14 0.42 -8.38 3.77
N ARG A 15 0.49 -9.70 3.70
CA ARG A 15 1.42 -10.40 2.81
C ARG A 15 0.78 -10.82 1.50
N ASP A 16 -0.56 -10.81 1.46
CA ASP A 16 -1.33 -11.17 0.28
C ASP A 16 -1.71 -9.91 -0.47
N TYR A 17 -0.95 -9.58 -1.50
CA TYR A 17 -1.18 -8.39 -2.31
C TYR A 17 -0.96 -8.74 -3.78
N GLU A 18 -1.55 -7.93 -4.66
CA GLU A 18 -1.42 -8.11 -6.11
C GLU A 18 -0.49 -7.04 -6.68
N ILE A 19 0.25 -7.44 -7.69
CA ILE A 19 1.12 -6.54 -8.47
C ILE A 19 0.56 -6.45 -9.87
N VAL A 20 0.44 -5.22 -10.38
CA VAL A 20 0.00 -4.98 -11.76
C VAL A 20 1.08 -4.21 -12.49
N ASP A 21 1.07 -4.34 -13.81
CA ASP A 21 1.97 -3.56 -14.67
C ASP A 21 1.38 -2.15 -14.81
N GLY A 22 2.24 -1.14 -14.84
CA GLY A 22 1.80 0.24 -15.04
C GLY A 22 1.09 0.47 -16.37
N VAL A 23 1.35 -0.33 -17.38
CA VAL A 23 0.67 -0.22 -18.68
C VAL A 23 -0.70 -0.89 -18.70
N ALA A 24 -1.08 -1.60 -17.62
CA ALA A 24 -2.44 -2.11 -17.48
C ALA A 24 -3.42 -0.96 -17.47
N THR A 25 -4.64 -1.21 -17.93
CA THR A 25 -5.69 -0.19 -17.88
C THR A 25 -6.30 -0.13 -16.49
N VAL A 26 -6.92 1.01 -16.19
CA VAL A 26 -7.67 1.15 -14.95
C VAL A 26 -8.83 0.15 -14.91
N ALA A 27 -9.44 -0.16 -16.06
CA ALA A 27 -10.49 -1.18 -16.12
C ALA A 27 -9.99 -2.55 -15.66
N GLU A 28 -8.78 -2.93 -16.09
CA GLU A 28 -8.15 -4.18 -15.63
C GLU A 28 -7.86 -4.14 -14.14
N ALA A 29 -7.37 -3.01 -13.64
CA ALA A 29 -7.12 -2.83 -12.21
C ALA A 29 -8.40 -2.94 -11.40
N LEU A 30 -9.51 -2.36 -11.87
CA LEU A 30 -10.80 -2.44 -11.20
C LEU A 30 -11.26 -3.88 -11.06
N ALA A 31 -11.06 -4.69 -12.09
CA ALA A 31 -11.44 -6.09 -12.05
C ALA A 31 -10.68 -6.83 -10.94
N ILE A 32 -9.37 -6.57 -10.82
CA ILE A 32 -8.54 -7.19 -9.77
C ILE A 32 -8.95 -6.71 -8.39
N LEU A 33 -9.15 -5.40 -8.23
CA LEU A 33 -9.56 -4.82 -6.95
C LEU A 33 -10.88 -5.43 -6.46
N GLY A 34 -11.85 -5.57 -7.37
CA GLY A 34 -13.13 -6.14 -7.02
C GLY A 34 -13.06 -7.63 -6.71
N GLU A 35 -12.33 -8.38 -7.53
CA GLU A 35 -12.17 -9.82 -7.36
C GLU A 35 -11.45 -10.16 -6.05
N ARG A 36 -10.39 -9.42 -5.73
CA ARG A 36 -9.61 -9.65 -4.52
C ARG A 36 -10.17 -8.96 -3.30
N ASN A 37 -11.16 -8.10 -3.49
CA ASN A 37 -11.75 -7.30 -2.41
C ASN A 37 -10.69 -6.54 -1.63
N THR A 38 -9.83 -5.86 -2.35
CA THR A 38 -8.75 -5.07 -1.77
C THR A 38 -8.88 -3.61 -2.15
N HIS A 39 -8.21 -2.73 -1.42
CA HIS A 39 -8.26 -1.29 -1.64
C HIS A 39 -7.07 -0.76 -2.43
N PHE A 40 -6.09 -1.59 -2.73
CA PHE A 40 -4.87 -1.16 -3.36
C PHE A 40 -4.25 -2.25 -4.22
N LEU A 41 -3.42 -1.83 -5.16
CA LEU A 41 -2.55 -2.71 -5.95
C LEU A 41 -1.15 -2.12 -5.94
N ILE A 42 -0.16 -2.98 -5.94
CA ILE A 42 1.23 -2.55 -6.15
C ILE A 42 1.44 -2.47 -7.66
N VAL A 43 2.15 -1.45 -8.09
CA VAL A 43 2.51 -1.29 -9.49
C VAL A 43 3.98 -1.65 -9.65
N ALA A 44 4.26 -2.56 -10.58
CA ALA A 44 5.60 -3.10 -10.78
C ALA A 44 6.60 -2.01 -11.16
N LYS A 45 7.84 -2.21 -10.76
CA LYS A 45 8.96 -1.39 -11.24
C LYS A 45 9.11 -1.59 -12.75
N ARG A 46 9.48 -0.53 -13.45
CA ARG A 46 9.76 -0.62 -14.89
C ARG A 46 11.19 -1.12 -15.15
N HIS A 47 12.09 -0.91 -14.19
CA HIS A 47 13.48 -1.34 -14.25
C HIS A 47 14.06 -1.37 -12.84
N GLU A 48 15.28 -1.86 -12.69
CA GLU A 48 15.90 -2.04 -11.38
C GLU A 48 16.01 -0.78 -10.54
N ARG A 49 16.17 0.37 -11.16
CA ARG A 49 16.32 1.65 -10.45
C ARG A 49 15.01 2.36 -10.21
N ASP A 50 13.93 1.81 -10.73
CA ASP A 50 12.61 2.37 -10.51
C ASP A 50 12.11 2.00 -9.13
N GLU A 51 11.08 2.68 -8.69
CA GLU A 51 10.40 2.38 -7.43
C GLU A 51 9.06 1.74 -7.73
N PHE A 52 8.57 0.93 -6.79
CA PHE A 52 7.22 0.40 -6.88
C PHE A 52 6.23 1.55 -6.79
N GLY A 53 5.15 1.45 -7.54
CA GLY A 53 4.04 2.36 -7.42
C GLY A 53 2.93 1.73 -6.60
N ILE A 54 1.97 2.54 -6.22
CA ILE A 54 0.73 2.11 -5.58
C ILE A 54 -0.43 2.78 -6.29
N VAL A 55 -1.47 2.01 -6.60
CA VAL A 55 -2.74 2.57 -7.03
C VAL A 55 -3.81 2.13 -6.05
N MET A 56 -4.55 3.10 -5.52
CA MET A 56 -5.59 2.86 -4.54
C MET A 56 -6.95 3.16 -5.13
N VAL A 57 -7.99 2.58 -4.54
CA VAL A 57 -9.37 2.92 -4.92
C VAL A 57 -9.57 4.43 -4.87
N ALA A 58 -8.98 5.10 -3.87
CA ALA A 58 -9.07 6.56 -3.76
C ALA A 58 -8.47 7.28 -4.98
N ASP A 59 -7.38 6.76 -5.55
CA ASP A 59 -6.76 7.36 -6.74
C ASP A 59 -7.69 7.26 -7.94
N ILE A 60 -8.36 6.14 -8.07
CA ILE A 60 -9.32 5.94 -9.16
C ILE A 60 -10.51 6.88 -8.99
N ALA A 61 -10.99 7.05 -7.77
CA ALA A 61 -12.08 7.98 -7.50
C ALA A 61 -11.70 9.42 -7.89
N LYS A 62 -10.52 9.86 -7.50
CA LYS A 62 -10.07 11.24 -7.70
C LYS A 62 -9.68 11.54 -9.14
N HIS A 63 -9.00 10.60 -9.79
CA HIS A 63 -8.35 10.87 -11.08
C HIS A 63 -9.09 10.28 -12.26
N VAL A 64 -10.01 9.37 -12.04
CA VAL A 64 -10.80 8.76 -13.12
C VAL A 64 -12.27 9.11 -12.96
N LEU A 65 -12.90 8.69 -11.86
CA LEU A 65 -14.33 8.91 -11.65
C LEU A 65 -14.69 10.41 -11.60
N ALA A 66 -13.99 11.16 -10.76
CA ALA A 66 -14.28 12.58 -10.59
C ALA A 66 -14.01 13.40 -11.85
N ARG A 67 -13.12 12.93 -12.71
CA ARG A 67 -12.75 13.61 -13.96
C ARG A 67 -13.47 13.03 -15.18
N ASN A 68 -14.37 12.10 -14.97
CA ASN A 68 -15.14 11.45 -16.03
C ASN A 68 -14.24 10.87 -17.12
N ARG A 69 -13.11 10.27 -16.71
CA ARG A 69 -12.18 9.60 -17.63
C ARG A 69 -12.64 8.17 -17.87
N SER A 70 -12.27 7.63 -19.03
CA SER A 70 -12.59 6.25 -19.36
C SER A 70 -11.61 5.29 -18.69
N PRO A 71 -12.08 4.33 -17.86
CA PRO A 71 -11.19 3.33 -17.26
C PRO A 71 -10.48 2.48 -18.31
N GLU A 72 -11.11 2.24 -19.45
CA GLU A 72 -10.54 1.43 -20.54
C GLU A 72 -9.44 2.16 -21.31
N ARG A 73 -9.41 3.48 -21.23
CA ARG A 73 -8.44 4.32 -21.94
C ARG A 73 -7.43 5.01 -21.04
N THR A 74 -7.47 4.69 -19.75
CA THR A 74 -6.53 5.26 -18.78
C THR A 74 -5.64 4.15 -18.29
N ASN A 75 -4.34 4.37 -18.34
CA ASN A 75 -3.38 3.40 -17.83
C ASN A 75 -3.10 3.64 -16.36
N VAL A 76 -2.79 2.58 -15.65
CA VAL A 76 -2.50 2.65 -14.21
C VAL A 76 -1.37 3.64 -13.91
N TYR A 77 -0.33 3.68 -14.76
CA TYR A 77 0.80 4.59 -14.51
C TYR A 77 0.40 6.06 -14.51
N GLU A 78 -0.74 6.41 -15.14
CA GLU A 78 -1.18 7.80 -15.20
C GLU A 78 -1.76 8.29 -13.88
N ILE A 79 -2.21 7.38 -13.04
CA ILE A 79 -2.89 7.74 -11.79
C ILE A 79 -2.22 7.18 -10.54
N MET A 80 -1.25 6.29 -10.67
CA MET A 80 -0.55 5.72 -9.54
C MET A 80 0.25 6.78 -8.80
N SER A 81 0.56 6.49 -7.54
CA SER A 81 1.52 7.26 -6.76
C SER A 81 2.78 6.46 -6.58
N LYS A 82 3.92 7.14 -6.52
CA LYS A 82 5.12 6.52 -6.00
C LYS A 82 5.08 6.74 -4.49
N PRO A 83 5.26 5.69 -3.67
CA PRO A 83 5.19 5.86 -2.22
C PRO A 83 6.16 6.91 -1.72
N VAL A 84 5.71 7.76 -0.82
CA VAL A 84 6.55 8.77 -0.19
C VAL A 84 7.65 8.12 0.62
N LEU A 85 7.34 6.98 1.23
CA LEU A 85 8.29 6.19 1.99
C LEU A 85 7.90 4.73 1.95
N SER A 86 8.88 3.88 2.20
CA SER A 86 8.66 2.48 2.53
C SER A 86 9.09 2.28 3.97
N VAL A 87 8.60 1.20 4.59
CA VAL A 87 8.96 0.86 5.95
C VAL A 87 9.62 -0.50 5.98
N GLN A 88 10.38 -0.77 7.03
CA GLN A 88 11.05 -2.04 7.18
C GLN A 88 10.25 -3.00 8.07
N PRO A 89 10.40 -4.31 7.87
CA PRO A 89 9.62 -5.27 8.65
C PRO A 89 9.83 -5.18 10.15
N GLU A 90 11.02 -4.83 10.60
CA GLU A 90 11.34 -4.79 12.03
C GLU A 90 10.93 -3.49 12.72
N MET A 91 10.36 -2.54 12.00
CA MET A 91 9.92 -1.27 12.58
C MET A 91 8.81 -1.50 13.60
N ASP A 92 8.90 -0.80 14.73
CA ASP A 92 7.82 -0.77 15.74
C ASP A 92 6.58 -0.13 15.13
N ILE A 93 5.41 -0.73 15.32
CA ILE A 93 4.17 -0.22 14.74
C ILE A 93 3.84 1.20 15.22
N ARG A 94 4.25 1.56 16.44
CA ARG A 94 4.02 2.92 16.95
C ARG A 94 4.82 3.94 16.17
N TYR A 95 6.04 3.60 15.85
CA TYR A 95 6.89 4.46 15.03
C TYR A 95 6.32 4.58 13.60
N CYS A 96 5.85 3.46 13.06
CA CYS A 96 5.21 3.45 11.75
C CYS A 96 3.99 4.38 11.71
N ALA A 97 3.14 4.30 12.73
CA ALA A 97 1.95 5.17 12.82
C ALA A 97 2.34 6.64 12.87
N ARG A 98 3.41 6.98 13.60
CA ARG A 98 3.90 8.36 13.67
C ARG A 98 4.39 8.85 12.33
N LEU A 99 5.10 7.99 11.58
CA LEU A 99 5.55 8.33 10.23
C LEU A 99 4.38 8.56 9.29
N PHE A 100 3.37 7.70 9.35
CA PHE A 100 2.17 7.85 8.52
C PHE A 100 1.50 9.20 8.78
N HIS A 101 1.34 9.52 10.06
CA HIS A 101 0.74 10.79 10.45
C HIS A 101 1.57 11.98 9.98
N ARG A 102 2.89 11.90 10.16
CA ARG A 102 3.82 12.96 9.78
C ARG A 102 3.80 13.24 8.28
N PHE A 103 3.73 12.18 7.46
CA PHE A 103 3.78 12.33 6.02
C PHE A 103 2.40 12.36 5.35
N GLY A 104 1.34 12.28 6.15
CA GLY A 104 -0.01 12.34 5.62
C GLY A 104 -0.38 11.17 4.73
N ILE A 105 0.16 10.00 5.02
CA ILE A 105 -0.13 8.78 4.25
C ILE A 105 -0.90 7.79 5.10
N SER A 106 -1.53 6.83 4.44
CA SER A 106 -2.31 5.80 5.12
C SER A 106 -1.84 4.39 4.80
N THR A 107 -0.90 4.25 3.88
CA THR A 107 -0.44 2.95 3.38
C THR A 107 1.00 3.08 2.92
N ALA A 108 1.80 2.06 3.18
CA ALA A 108 3.17 2.02 2.70
C ALA A 108 3.58 0.59 2.39
N PRO A 109 4.45 0.40 1.39
CA PRO A 109 5.05 -0.90 1.14
C PRO A 109 6.06 -1.21 2.23
N VAL A 110 6.16 -2.49 2.58
CA VAL A 110 7.17 -3.01 3.50
C VAL A 110 8.26 -3.61 2.65
N ILE A 111 9.44 -3.02 2.69
CA ILE A 111 10.55 -3.40 1.80
C ILE A 111 11.78 -3.74 2.62
N GLU A 112 12.43 -4.81 2.23
CA GLU A 112 13.69 -5.24 2.83
C GLU A 112 14.58 -5.78 1.72
N GLY A 113 15.80 -5.26 1.64
CA GLY A 113 16.74 -5.71 0.61
C GLY A 113 16.24 -5.45 -0.81
N GLY A 114 15.46 -4.40 -1.01
CA GLY A 114 14.92 -4.05 -2.33
C GLY A 114 13.68 -4.85 -2.73
N GLU A 115 13.23 -5.78 -1.90
CA GLU A 115 12.07 -6.62 -2.19
C GLU A 115 10.89 -6.24 -1.33
N ILE A 116 9.69 -6.29 -1.92
CA ILE A 116 8.46 -6.09 -1.16
C ILE A 116 8.17 -7.33 -0.33
N LYS A 117 7.97 -7.13 0.96
CA LYS A 117 7.60 -8.19 1.89
C LYS A 117 6.11 -8.16 2.23
N GLY A 118 5.48 -7.02 2.05
CA GLY A 118 4.06 -6.85 2.35
C GLY A 118 3.65 -5.41 2.23
N ILE A 119 2.44 -5.13 2.68
CA ILE A 119 1.87 -3.80 2.72
C ILE A 119 1.34 -3.57 4.13
N VAL A 120 1.49 -2.35 4.61
CA VAL A 120 0.92 -1.96 5.90
C VAL A 120 0.10 -0.70 5.73
N ALA A 121 -1.09 -0.69 6.33
CA ALA A 121 -1.98 0.45 6.37
C ALA A 121 -2.41 0.67 7.81
N TYR A 122 -3.11 1.77 8.08
CA TYR A 122 -3.63 2.01 9.43
C TYR A 122 -4.46 0.84 9.94
N ASP A 123 -5.22 0.19 9.07
CA ASP A 123 -6.04 -0.96 9.45
C ASP A 123 -5.21 -2.02 10.15
N GLN A 124 -4.09 -2.42 9.55
CA GLN A 124 -3.23 -3.44 10.14
C GLN A 124 -2.59 -2.94 11.45
N LEU A 125 -2.13 -1.70 11.47
CA LEU A 125 -1.50 -1.14 12.66
C LEU A 125 -2.44 -1.13 13.85
N VAL A 126 -3.70 -0.79 13.63
CA VAL A 126 -4.70 -0.65 14.69
C VAL A 126 -5.36 -1.99 15.01
N LEU A 127 -5.92 -2.65 14.02
CA LEU A 127 -6.72 -3.85 14.24
C LEU A 127 -5.90 -5.09 14.55
N LYS A 128 -4.74 -5.21 13.92
CA LYS A 128 -3.85 -6.35 14.18
C LYS A 128 -2.74 -6.02 15.18
N GLY A 129 -2.49 -4.73 15.41
CA GLY A 129 -1.44 -4.28 16.31
C GLY A 129 -1.97 -3.78 17.63
N LEU A 130 -2.50 -2.56 17.63
CA LEU A 130 -2.96 -1.91 18.87
C LEU A 130 -4.00 -2.74 19.61
N ALA A 131 -4.95 -3.33 18.88
CA ALA A 131 -6.01 -4.12 19.50
C ALA A 131 -5.49 -5.39 20.20
N ARG A 132 -4.26 -5.81 19.88
CA ARG A 132 -3.62 -6.99 20.48
C ARG A 132 -2.72 -6.66 21.66
N GLN A 133 -2.55 -5.37 21.94
CA GLN A 133 -1.77 -4.94 23.10
C GLN A 133 -2.55 -5.24 24.38
N PRO A 134 -1.88 -5.83 25.41
CA PRO A 134 -2.55 -6.04 26.70
C PRO A 134 -2.84 -4.72 27.40
#